data_17d8e59bc7983338380073ef6ec16bdc
#
_entry.id   17d8e59bc7983338380073ef6ec16bdc
#
_cell.length_a   1.000
_cell.length_b   1.000
_cell.length_c   1.000
_cell.angle_alpha   90.00
_cell.angle_beta   90.00
_cell.angle_gamma   90.00
#
_symmetry.space_group_name_H-M   'P 1'
#
loop_
_entity.id
_entity.type
_entity.pdbx_description
1 polymer ?
#
loop_
_entity_poly.entity_id
_entity_poly.type
_entity_poly.pdbx_seq_one_letter_code
_entity_poly.pdbx_strand_id
1 'polypeptide(L)'
;MPLRRPKSTFAQAVLPVAGGLAFLALLALILWGAAVALSRGDDVDVQVGDDVFRAGEAEAHADEIADGHLLFPGLVGTAGTRAIGVHHAGGDPRRGWTVFSIVRGRCVLEVDRATLELLDPCTGERFPSNGAGLPALPWSVDDDGDLIIDLTPEGEPGRGTTAVPATPSTSP
;
A
#
# COMPACT_ATOMS: atom_id res chain seq x y z
N MET A 1 12.26 72.59 -17.53
CA MET A 1 12.07 71.54 -18.57
C MET A 1 12.65 70.27 -18.06
N PRO A 2 11.88 69.21 -17.81
CA PRO A 2 12.42 67.93 -17.32
C PRO A 2 12.95 67.10 -18.48
N LEU A 3 14.23 66.79 -18.44
CA LEU A 3 14.94 65.93 -19.39
C LEU A 3 14.35 64.52 -19.33
N ARG A 4 13.58 64.09 -20.33
CA ARG A 4 13.17 62.71 -20.55
C ARG A 4 14.43 61.87 -20.88
N ARG A 5 14.86 61.04 -19.95
CA ARG A 5 15.86 60.01 -20.24
C ARG A 5 15.32 59.02 -21.28
N PRO A 6 16.03 58.77 -22.40
CA PRO A 6 15.60 57.78 -23.36
C PRO A 6 15.63 56.40 -22.69
N LYS A 7 14.47 55.72 -22.57
CA LYS A 7 14.41 54.30 -22.17
C LYS A 7 15.05 53.49 -23.29
N SER A 8 16.17 52.84 -23.00
CA SER A 8 16.87 52.02 -23.99
C SER A 8 15.93 50.92 -24.48
N THR A 9 15.80 50.80 -25.81
CA THR A 9 14.98 49.81 -26.51
C THR A 9 15.36 48.38 -26.07
N PHE A 10 16.59 48.20 -25.65
CA PHE A 10 17.10 46.93 -25.13
C PHE A 10 16.47 46.54 -23.80
N ALA A 11 16.26 47.47 -22.88
CA ALA A 11 15.61 47.19 -21.60
C ALA A 11 14.12 46.83 -21.77
N GLN A 12 13.45 47.32 -22.82
CA GLN A 12 12.06 47.00 -23.09
C GLN A 12 11.87 45.58 -23.68
N ALA A 13 12.87 45.06 -24.38
CA ALA A 13 12.83 43.71 -24.93
C ALA A 13 13.29 42.64 -23.94
N VAL A 14 14.24 42.96 -23.06
CA VAL A 14 14.81 41.98 -22.10
C VAL A 14 13.90 41.74 -20.88
N LEU A 15 13.17 42.77 -20.44
CA LEU A 15 12.32 42.71 -19.26
C LEU A 15 11.21 41.64 -19.36
N PRO A 16 10.44 41.51 -20.44
CA PRO A 16 9.41 40.50 -20.57
C PRO A 16 9.98 39.09 -20.71
N VAL A 17 11.15 38.93 -21.35
CA VAL A 17 11.80 37.62 -21.49
C VAL A 17 12.36 37.15 -20.14
N ALA A 18 13.02 38.02 -19.38
CA ALA A 18 13.50 37.71 -18.04
C ALA A 18 12.34 37.39 -17.08
N GLY A 19 11.23 38.12 -17.18
CA GLY A 19 10.02 37.86 -16.41
C GLY A 19 9.40 36.48 -16.74
N GLY A 20 9.36 36.12 -18.02
CA GLY A 20 8.87 34.83 -18.48
C GLY A 20 9.72 33.66 -17.97
N LEU A 21 11.04 33.78 -18.03
CA LEU A 21 11.97 32.79 -17.53
C LEU A 21 11.88 32.62 -16.00
N ALA A 22 11.76 33.74 -15.27
CA ALA A 22 11.60 33.70 -13.82
C ALA A 22 10.26 33.01 -13.42
N PHE A 23 9.19 33.27 -14.15
CA PHE A 23 7.90 32.64 -13.94
C PHE A 23 7.97 31.10 -14.19
N LEU A 24 8.60 30.68 -15.29
CA LEU A 24 8.77 29.25 -15.58
C LEU A 24 9.62 28.55 -14.53
N ALA A 25 10.70 29.19 -14.05
CA ALA A 25 11.53 28.65 -12.98
C ALA A 25 10.76 28.48 -11.66
N LEU A 26 9.93 29.46 -11.31
CA LEU A 26 9.07 29.39 -10.12
C LEU A 26 8.05 28.26 -10.26
N LEU A 27 7.42 28.10 -11.41
CA LEU A 27 6.45 27.06 -11.68
C LEU A 27 7.08 25.66 -11.63
N ALA A 28 8.28 25.50 -12.15
CA ALA A 28 9.05 24.26 -12.05
C ALA A 28 9.40 23.90 -10.60
N LEU A 29 9.76 24.90 -9.77
CA LEU A 29 10.02 24.69 -8.34
C LEU A 29 8.76 24.28 -7.57
N ILE A 30 7.61 24.86 -7.88
CA ILE A 30 6.32 24.50 -7.26
C ILE A 30 5.94 23.08 -7.64
N LEU A 31 6.04 22.71 -8.93
CA LEU A 31 5.75 21.36 -9.41
C LEU A 31 6.69 20.32 -8.80
N TRP A 32 7.99 20.64 -8.69
CA TRP A 32 8.93 19.75 -8.03
C TRP A 32 8.62 19.60 -6.55
N GLY A 33 8.35 20.69 -5.83
CA GLY A 33 7.95 20.65 -4.42
C GLY A 33 6.68 19.81 -4.20
N ALA A 34 5.68 19.95 -5.08
CA ALA A 34 4.47 19.14 -5.05
C ALA A 34 4.77 17.66 -5.34
N ALA A 35 5.61 17.37 -6.34
CA ALA A 35 6.02 16.00 -6.66
C ALA A 35 6.75 15.35 -5.47
N VAL A 36 7.69 16.05 -4.83
CA VAL A 36 8.41 15.56 -3.64
C VAL A 36 7.47 15.37 -2.46
N ALA A 37 6.48 16.25 -2.26
CA ALA A 37 5.50 16.11 -1.19
C ALA A 37 4.57 14.91 -1.40
N LEU A 38 4.15 14.65 -2.64
CA LEU A 38 3.34 13.49 -3.01
C LEU A 38 4.14 12.17 -3.00
N SER A 39 5.45 12.23 -3.25
CA SER A 39 6.32 11.04 -3.20
C SER A 39 6.72 10.64 -1.77
N ARG A 40 6.42 11.44 -0.76
CA ARG A 40 6.69 11.11 0.65
C ARG A 40 5.60 10.27 1.33
N GLY A 41 4.49 10.07 0.64
CA GLY A 41 3.44 9.20 1.14
C GLY A 41 3.29 8.00 0.23
N ASP A 42 3.96 6.91 0.48
CA ASP A 42 3.90 5.59 -0.11
C ASP A 42 5.25 5.13 -0.70
N ASP A 43 6.29 5.11 0.13
CA ASP A 43 7.35 4.14 -0.11
C ASP A 43 6.78 2.74 0.22
N VAL A 44 5.99 2.20 -0.70
CA VAL A 44 5.80 0.75 -0.78
C VAL A 44 7.17 0.21 -1.20
N ASP A 45 7.99 -0.08 -0.21
CA ASP A 45 9.27 -0.74 -0.41
C ASP A 45 8.98 -2.19 -0.83
N VAL A 46 8.63 -2.35 -2.10
CA VAL A 46 8.50 -3.66 -2.73
C VAL A 46 9.91 -4.17 -2.92
N GLN A 47 10.49 -4.68 -1.85
CA GLN A 47 11.73 -5.43 -1.90
C GLN A 47 11.46 -6.71 -2.69
N VAL A 48 11.83 -6.66 -3.97
CA VAL A 48 11.73 -7.81 -4.87
C VAL A 48 12.61 -8.92 -4.31
N GLY A 49 11.97 -9.95 -3.74
CA GLY A 49 12.64 -11.14 -3.21
C GLY A 49 12.54 -11.36 -1.71
N ASP A 50 11.97 -10.45 -0.92
CA ASP A 50 11.68 -10.71 0.48
C ASP A 50 10.37 -11.49 0.64
N ASP A 51 10.38 -12.47 1.54
CA ASP A 51 9.17 -13.20 1.93
C ASP A 51 8.28 -12.39 2.89
N VAL A 52 8.63 -11.13 3.15
CA VAL A 52 7.91 -10.20 4.01
C VAL A 52 7.42 -9.03 3.17
N PHE A 53 6.12 -8.80 3.20
CA PHE A 53 5.47 -7.67 2.52
C PHE A 53 5.03 -6.63 3.55
N ARG A 54 5.50 -5.39 3.39
CA ARG A 54 5.04 -4.24 4.17
C ARG A 54 3.88 -3.59 3.44
N ALA A 55 2.68 -3.74 3.96
CA ALA A 55 1.48 -3.22 3.32
C ALA A 55 1.31 -1.70 3.54
N GLY A 56 1.96 -1.13 4.54
CA GLY A 56 1.82 0.27 4.95
C GLY A 56 0.95 0.45 6.19
N GLU A 57 0.47 1.66 6.42
CA GLU A 57 -0.20 2.06 7.65
C GLU A 57 -1.50 1.27 7.89
N ALA A 58 -1.55 0.52 8.99
CA ALA A 58 -2.66 -0.34 9.34
C ALA A 58 -3.97 0.43 9.58
N GLU A 59 -3.91 1.65 10.13
CA GLU A 59 -5.08 2.49 10.37
C GLU A 59 -5.74 2.90 9.05
N ALA A 60 -4.94 3.35 8.06
CA ALA A 60 -5.45 3.73 6.75
C ALA A 60 -6.12 2.54 6.04
N HIS A 61 -5.53 1.35 6.12
CA HIS A 61 -6.12 0.14 5.54
C HIS A 61 -7.37 -0.32 6.27
N ALA A 62 -7.44 -0.21 7.59
CA ALA A 62 -8.63 -0.55 8.36
C ALA A 62 -9.83 0.33 7.96
N ASP A 63 -9.61 1.61 7.74
CA ASP A 63 -10.63 2.55 7.27
C ASP A 63 -11.08 2.23 5.83
N GLU A 64 -10.14 1.91 4.94
CA GLU A 64 -10.44 1.57 3.54
C GLU A 64 -11.23 0.25 3.42
N ILE A 65 -10.94 -0.73 4.28
CA ILE A 65 -11.59 -2.06 4.27
C ILE A 65 -12.99 -2.03 4.91
N ALA A 66 -13.39 -0.96 5.60
CA ALA A 66 -14.67 -0.89 6.29
C ALA A 66 -15.88 -1.28 5.41
N ASP A 67 -15.78 -1.09 4.09
CA ASP A 67 -16.81 -1.42 3.10
C ASP A 67 -16.48 -2.67 2.25
N GLY A 68 -15.40 -3.41 2.57
CA GLY A 68 -15.01 -4.57 1.76
C GLY A 68 -13.69 -5.19 2.22
N HIS A 69 -13.02 -5.89 1.33
CA HIS A 69 -11.71 -6.46 1.56
C HIS A 69 -10.71 -5.90 0.56
N LEU A 70 -9.49 -5.66 1.03
CA LEU A 70 -8.39 -5.19 0.22
C LEU A 70 -7.67 -6.40 -0.42
N LEU A 71 -7.41 -6.33 -1.72
CA LEU A 71 -6.68 -7.36 -2.45
C LEU A 71 -5.37 -6.78 -2.99
N PHE A 72 -4.28 -7.52 -2.82
CA PHE A 72 -2.96 -7.18 -3.38
C PHE A 72 -2.59 -8.20 -4.47
N PRO A 73 -3.11 -8.07 -5.70
CA PRO A 73 -2.77 -8.95 -6.79
C PRO A 73 -1.34 -8.68 -7.30
N GLY A 74 -0.64 -9.74 -7.64
CA GLY A 74 0.63 -9.63 -8.35
C GLY A 74 1.86 -9.37 -7.48
N LEU A 75 1.82 -9.66 -6.20
CA LEU A 75 3.02 -9.67 -5.37
C LEU A 75 4.01 -10.73 -5.88
N VAL A 76 5.28 -10.34 -6.04
CA VAL A 76 6.34 -11.22 -6.51
C VAL A 76 7.25 -11.55 -5.34
N GLY A 77 7.23 -12.79 -4.88
CA GLY A 77 8.13 -13.31 -3.86
C GLY A 77 9.11 -14.34 -4.42
N THR A 78 9.98 -14.91 -3.58
CA THR A 78 10.94 -15.96 -3.94
C THR A 78 10.27 -17.22 -4.50
N ALA A 79 9.03 -17.50 -4.13
CA ALA A 79 8.24 -18.63 -4.60
C ALA A 79 7.36 -18.32 -5.83
N GLY A 80 7.51 -17.14 -6.45
CA GLY A 80 6.77 -16.71 -7.64
C GLY A 80 5.71 -15.64 -7.37
N THR A 81 4.79 -15.46 -8.32
CA THR A 81 3.70 -14.49 -8.18
C THR A 81 2.71 -14.95 -7.13
N ARG A 82 2.41 -14.09 -6.17
CA ARG A 82 1.43 -14.31 -5.12
C ARG A 82 0.34 -13.26 -5.22
N ALA A 83 -0.85 -13.63 -4.84
CA ALA A 83 -1.94 -12.70 -4.63
C ALA A 83 -2.56 -13.00 -3.27
N ILE A 84 -2.76 -11.96 -2.49
CA ILE A 84 -3.29 -12.06 -1.13
C ILE A 84 -4.55 -11.25 -0.98
N GLY A 85 -5.41 -11.69 -0.07
CA GLY A 85 -6.55 -10.94 0.39
C GLY A 85 -6.32 -10.51 1.84
N VAL A 86 -6.73 -9.32 2.16
CA VAL A 86 -6.66 -8.76 3.51
C VAL A 86 -8.06 -8.37 3.93
N HIS A 87 -8.46 -8.78 5.11
CA HIS A 87 -9.75 -8.43 5.73
C HIS A 87 -9.48 -7.93 7.15
N HIS A 88 -10.25 -6.93 7.56
CA HIS A 88 -10.17 -6.38 8.91
C HIS A 88 -11.54 -6.43 9.58
N ALA A 89 -11.58 -6.87 10.84
CA ALA A 89 -12.78 -6.90 11.66
C ALA A 89 -12.57 -6.15 12.96
N GLY A 90 -13.46 -5.24 13.27
CA GLY A 90 -13.41 -4.42 14.48
C GLY A 90 -12.89 -3.01 14.23
N GLY A 91 -12.71 -2.23 15.31
CA GLY A 91 -12.28 -0.84 15.23
C GLY A 91 -10.83 -0.60 15.72
N ASP A 92 -10.07 -1.66 16.01
CA ASP A 92 -8.68 -1.54 16.48
C ASP A 92 -7.73 -1.88 15.32
N PRO A 93 -7.01 -0.91 14.72
CA PRO A 93 -6.15 -1.14 13.58
C PRO A 93 -4.96 -2.07 13.89
N ARG A 94 -4.66 -2.33 15.16
CA ARG A 94 -3.59 -3.25 15.55
C ARG A 94 -4.06 -4.70 15.70
N ARG A 95 -5.35 -4.99 15.51
CA ARG A 95 -5.96 -6.30 15.74
C ARG A 95 -7.06 -6.59 14.73
N GLY A 96 -7.52 -7.83 14.69
CA GLY A 96 -8.67 -8.22 13.87
C GLY A 96 -8.36 -8.39 12.39
N TRP A 97 -7.10 -8.41 12.01
CA TRP A 97 -6.68 -8.69 10.65
C TRP A 97 -6.80 -10.19 10.32
N THR A 98 -7.21 -10.46 9.11
CA THR A 98 -7.14 -11.80 8.50
C THR A 98 -6.49 -11.65 7.14
N VAL A 99 -5.36 -12.29 6.95
CA VAL A 99 -4.61 -12.28 5.69
C VAL A 99 -4.60 -13.68 5.13
N PHE A 100 -4.87 -13.84 3.85
CA PHE A 100 -5.01 -15.14 3.23
C PHE A 100 -4.54 -15.12 1.78
N SER A 101 -4.11 -16.29 1.29
CA SER A 101 -3.78 -16.44 -0.13
C SER A 101 -5.07 -16.57 -0.95
N ILE A 102 -5.16 -15.79 -2.04
CA ILE A 102 -6.23 -15.89 -3.04
C ILE A 102 -5.80 -16.64 -4.29
N VAL A 103 -4.65 -17.31 -4.25
CA VAL A 103 -4.17 -18.17 -5.34
C VAL A 103 -4.53 -19.61 -5.05
N ARG A 104 -5.26 -20.24 -5.96
CA ARG A 104 -5.60 -21.68 -5.92
C ARG A 104 -5.11 -22.35 -7.20
N GLY A 105 -4.00 -23.07 -7.08
CA GLY A 105 -3.36 -23.69 -8.24
C GLY A 105 -2.90 -22.65 -9.27
N ARG A 106 -3.61 -22.53 -10.39
CA ARG A 106 -3.31 -21.56 -11.46
C ARG A 106 -4.30 -20.39 -11.47
N CYS A 107 -5.29 -20.38 -10.61
CA CYS A 107 -6.36 -19.42 -10.60
C CYS A 107 -6.18 -18.43 -9.44
N VAL A 108 -6.50 -17.19 -9.70
CA VAL A 108 -6.62 -16.14 -8.71
C VAL A 108 -8.11 -15.92 -8.46
N LEU A 109 -8.51 -15.89 -7.20
CA LEU A 109 -9.90 -15.64 -6.83
C LEU A 109 -10.28 -14.21 -7.21
N GLU A 110 -11.53 -14.03 -7.60
CA GLU A 110 -12.11 -12.75 -7.97
C GLU A 110 -13.15 -12.33 -6.92
N VAL A 111 -13.31 -11.02 -6.71
CA VAL A 111 -14.33 -10.49 -5.83
C VAL A 111 -15.64 -10.35 -6.58
N ASP A 112 -16.69 -11.01 -6.12
CA ASP A 112 -18.07 -10.75 -6.55
C ASP A 112 -18.55 -9.46 -5.89
N ARG A 113 -18.64 -8.39 -6.67
CA ARG A 113 -19.01 -7.05 -6.17
C ARG A 113 -20.43 -6.97 -5.59
N ALA A 114 -21.30 -7.92 -5.95
CA ALA A 114 -22.68 -7.91 -5.48
C ALA A 114 -22.82 -8.54 -4.09
N THR A 115 -22.01 -9.58 -3.81
CA THR A 115 -22.07 -10.34 -2.56
C THR A 115 -20.85 -10.12 -1.66
N LEU A 116 -19.79 -9.48 -2.17
CA LEU A 116 -18.47 -9.36 -1.55
C LEU A 116 -17.83 -10.71 -1.21
N GLU A 117 -18.28 -11.78 -1.87
CA GLU A 117 -17.67 -13.10 -1.75
C GLU A 117 -16.49 -13.24 -2.72
N LEU A 118 -15.58 -14.14 -2.41
CA LEU A 118 -14.49 -14.51 -3.28
C LEU A 118 -14.95 -15.70 -4.15
N LEU A 119 -14.83 -15.56 -5.46
CA LEU A 119 -15.19 -16.57 -6.45
C LEU A 119 -13.93 -17.15 -7.07
N ASP A 120 -13.82 -18.47 -7.06
CA ASP A 120 -12.82 -19.18 -7.86
C ASP A 120 -13.33 -19.33 -9.31
N PRO A 121 -12.75 -18.60 -10.27
CA PRO A 121 -13.22 -18.64 -11.67
C PRO A 121 -12.97 -20.00 -12.36
N CYS A 122 -12.10 -20.83 -11.78
CA CYS A 122 -11.79 -22.15 -12.34
C CYS A 122 -12.76 -23.25 -11.88
N THR A 123 -13.24 -23.17 -10.65
CA THR A 123 -14.09 -24.21 -10.05
C THR A 123 -15.52 -23.73 -9.81
N GLY A 124 -15.75 -22.43 -9.78
CA GLY A 124 -17.02 -21.82 -9.37
C GLY A 124 -17.26 -21.86 -7.85
N GLU A 125 -16.28 -22.28 -7.06
CA GLU A 125 -16.38 -22.30 -5.60
C GLU A 125 -16.39 -20.87 -5.03
N ARG A 126 -17.16 -20.65 -3.97
CA ARG A 126 -17.29 -19.36 -3.32
C ARG A 126 -16.75 -19.43 -1.88
N PHE A 127 -16.08 -18.35 -1.49
CA PHE A 127 -15.54 -18.20 -0.14
C PHE A 127 -16.03 -16.87 0.44
N PRO A 128 -16.23 -16.79 1.76
CA PRO A 128 -16.62 -15.56 2.40
C PRO A 128 -15.51 -14.50 2.33
N SER A 129 -15.88 -13.23 2.43
CA SER A 129 -14.96 -12.09 2.33
C SER A 129 -13.82 -12.11 3.36
N ASN A 130 -14.02 -12.74 4.50
CA ASN A 130 -12.98 -12.90 5.53
C ASN A 130 -11.97 -14.01 5.23
N GLY A 131 -12.05 -14.66 4.06
CA GLY A 131 -11.13 -15.70 3.64
C GLY A 131 -11.25 -17.02 4.39
N ALA A 132 -12.35 -17.26 5.11
CA ALA A 132 -12.54 -18.54 5.80
C ALA A 132 -12.50 -19.71 4.81
N GLY A 133 -11.66 -20.71 5.09
CA GLY A 133 -11.42 -21.85 4.21
C GLY A 133 -10.26 -21.65 3.21
N LEU A 134 -9.63 -20.47 3.17
CA LEU A 134 -8.43 -20.19 2.40
C LEU A 134 -7.18 -20.32 3.28
N PRO A 135 -5.99 -20.58 2.68
CA PRO A 135 -4.73 -20.61 3.42
C PRO A 135 -4.46 -19.25 4.07
N ALA A 136 -4.34 -19.23 5.39
CA ALA A 136 -4.01 -18.04 6.14
C ALA A 136 -2.51 -17.72 6.02
N LEU A 137 -2.18 -16.43 6.08
CA LEU A 137 -0.81 -15.93 6.12
C LEU A 137 -0.55 -15.22 7.44
N PRO A 138 0.64 -15.39 8.04
CA PRO A 138 1.02 -14.68 9.24
C PRO A 138 1.10 -13.17 8.98
N TRP A 139 0.71 -12.39 9.98
CA TRP A 139 0.77 -10.94 9.93
C TRP A 139 1.13 -10.34 11.30
N SER A 140 1.60 -9.12 11.29
CA SER A 140 1.81 -8.32 12.50
C SER A 140 1.65 -6.83 12.16
N VAL A 141 1.42 -6.02 13.19
CA VAL A 141 1.54 -4.55 13.07
C VAL A 141 2.76 -4.14 13.87
N ASP A 142 3.70 -3.47 13.22
CA ASP A 142 4.94 -3.04 13.86
C ASP A 142 4.76 -1.82 14.77
N ASP A 143 5.86 -1.35 15.37
CA ASP A 143 5.82 -0.22 16.29
C ASP A 143 5.49 1.11 15.59
N ASP A 144 5.79 1.21 14.29
CA ASP A 144 5.49 2.37 13.45
C ASP A 144 4.01 2.39 13.00
N GLY A 145 3.30 1.28 13.20
CA GLY A 145 1.89 1.12 12.86
C GLY A 145 1.67 0.48 11.48
N ASP A 146 2.72 -0.02 10.83
CA ASP A 146 2.63 -0.64 9.52
C ASP A 146 2.18 -2.11 9.61
N LEU A 147 1.30 -2.51 8.71
CA LEU A 147 0.87 -3.90 8.55
C LEU A 147 1.94 -4.68 7.78
N ILE A 148 2.51 -5.67 8.45
CA ILE A 148 3.55 -6.55 7.94
C ILE A 148 2.95 -7.92 7.69
N ILE A 149 3.14 -8.47 6.51
CA ILE A 149 2.61 -9.76 6.07
C ILE A 149 3.75 -10.69 5.70
N ASP A 150 3.80 -11.86 6.33
CA ASP A 150 4.75 -12.92 5.97
C ASP A 150 4.18 -13.73 4.80
N LEU A 151 4.87 -13.69 3.68
CA LEU A 151 4.50 -14.38 2.46
C LEU A 151 5.13 -15.79 2.38
N THR A 152 5.84 -16.23 3.39
CA THR A 152 6.44 -17.58 3.40
C THR A 152 5.33 -18.63 3.35
N PRO A 153 5.39 -19.61 2.44
CA PRO A 153 4.40 -20.70 2.43
C PRO A 153 4.48 -21.46 3.77
N GLU A 154 3.33 -21.68 4.42
CA GLU A 154 3.28 -22.56 5.57
C GLU A 154 3.78 -23.96 5.14
N GLY A 155 4.97 -24.33 5.60
CA GLY A 155 5.57 -25.65 5.33
C GLY A 155 7.06 -25.67 5.08
N GLU A 156 7.73 -24.52 4.95
CA GLU A 156 9.20 -24.50 4.95
C GLU A 156 9.74 -24.25 6.36
N PRO A 157 10.39 -25.26 6.99
CA PRO A 157 10.94 -25.11 8.33
C PRO A 157 12.24 -24.30 8.26
N GLY A 158 12.16 -23.00 8.46
CA GLY A 158 13.38 -22.21 8.45
C GLY A 158 13.24 -20.72 8.66
N ARG A 159 12.65 -20.30 9.79
CA ARG A 159 13.15 -19.21 10.66
C ARG A 159 12.16 -19.00 11.81
N GLY A 160 12.67 -19.16 13.02
CA GLY A 160 11.89 -19.22 14.23
C GLY A 160 10.99 -18.01 14.42
N THR A 161 9.71 -18.24 14.31
CA THR A 161 8.71 -17.40 14.90
C THR A 161 8.78 -17.61 16.41
N THR A 162 9.34 -16.66 17.13
CA THR A 162 9.17 -16.61 18.58
C THR A 162 7.71 -16.23 18.83
N ALA A 163 6.86 -17.25 18.87
CA ALA A 163 5.52 -17.08 19.38
C ALA A 163 5.65 -16.62 20.84
N VAL A 164 5.25 -15.38 21.12
CA VAL A 164 5.05 -14.92 22.49
C VAL A 164 3.93 -15.77 23.09
N PRO A 165 4.20 -16.61 24.10
CA PRO A 165 3.16 -17.42 24.71
C PRO A 165 2.17 -16.48 25.39
N ALA A 166 0.90 -16.58 25.03
CA ALA A 166 -0.20 -15.98 25.75
C ALA A 166 -0.17 -16.51 27.19
N THR A 167 0.13 -15.64 28.13
CA THR A 167 0.07 -15.93 29.56
C THR A 167 -1.39 -16.19 29.92
N PRO A 168 -1.77 -17.34 30.48
CA PRO A 168 -3.13 -17.55 30.96
C PRO A 168 -3.34 -16.64 32.18
N SER A 169 -4.28 -15.70 32.07
CA SER A 169 -4.79 -14.93 33.21
C SER A 169 -5.52 -15.88 34.13
N THR A 170 -4.88 -16.27 35.23
CA THR A 170 -5.54 -16.85 36.38
C THR A 170 -6.08 -15.71 37.22
N SER A 171 -7.40 -15.52 37.20
CA SER A 171 -8.10 -14.69 38.21
C SER A 171 -8.51 -15.57 39.39
N PRO A 172 -8.36 -15.10 40.64
CA PRO A 172 -8.88 -15.75 41.83
C PRO A 172 -10.38 -15.58 42.03
#